data_544c7552d09a2a8d25dddf11b69575be
#
_entry.id   544c7552d09a2a8d25dddf11b69575be
#
_cell.length_a   1.000
_cell.length_b   1.000
_cell.length_c   1.000
_cell.angle_alpha   90.00
_cell.angle_beta   90.00
_cell.angle_gamma   90.00
#
_symmetry.space_group_name_H-M   'P 1'
#
loop_
_entity.id
_entity.type
_entity.pdbx_description
1 polymer ?
#
loop_
_entity_poly.entity_id
_entity_poly.type
_entity_poly.pdbx_seq_one_letter_code
_entity_poly.pdbx_strand_id
1 'polypeptide(L)'
;TTLWSFDLKPEDVYWCTADVGWITGHSYVVYGPLACGATVFLYEGAPMYPRPDRFWEMIARHGISVLYTAPTAVRAFMKMGDEWPARHDLSSLRLLGSVGEPLNPEAWVWYREKIGGGRCPIADTWWQTETGGHMIVPLPGVTANKPGSCALPLPGISARIVDEQGNEIQTPDQGGYLVIDQPWPGMLRGVWGNPERYRSAYWQKFGERYYIAGDSARRDSDGYFWVMGRIDDVLNVSGHRLGTAEIESALVAHPAVAEAAVVGIPHDIKGEAICAFVILKHQHAGDDRDELGSALRAQVTELIGPIARPDDIHFIDALPKTRSGKIMRRILRAIARGEEITQDISTLEDESGIDKLRSSQ
;
A
#
# COMPACT_ATOMS: atom_id res chain seq x y z
N THR A 1 -18.71 3.13 -8.31
CA THR A 1 -17.75 2.17 -7.77
C THR A 1 -18.14 1.69 -6.36
N THR A 2 -18.50 2.60 -5.43
CA THR A 2 -18.85 2.27 -4.03
C THR A 2 -19.88 1.14 -3.93
N LEU A 3 -21.00 1.25 -4.66
CA LEU A 3 -22.07 0.25 -4.66
C LEU A 3 -21.57 -1.15 -5.05
N TRP A 4 -20.76 -1.23 -6.10
CA TRP A 4 -20.29 -2.51 -6.63
C TRP A 4 -19.14 -3.10 -5.83
N SER A 5 -18.15 -2.26 -5.50
CA SER A 5 -16.94 -2.73 -4.79
C SER A 5 -17.22 -3.23 -3.38
N PHE A 6 -18.22 -2.65 -2.72
CA PHE A 6 -18.61 -3.06 -1.36
C PHE A 6 -19.94 -3.81 -1.32
N ASP A 7 -20.58 -4.03 -2.49
CA ASP A 7 -21.90 -4.66 -2.55
C ASP A 7 -22.87 -4.09 -1.50
N LEU A 8 -22.91 -2.73 -1.39
CA LEU A 8 -23.62 -2.04 -0.32
C LEU A 8 -25.11 -2.36 -0.33
N LYS A 9 -25.63 -2.63 0.86
CA LYS A 9 -27.03 -2.90 1.14
C LYS A 9 -27.65 -1.76 1.94
N PRO A 10 -28.96 -1.56 1.89
CA PRO A 10 -29.64 -0.51 2.65
C PRO A 10 -29.42 -0.57 4.17
N GLU A 11 -29.25 -1.77 4.71
CA GLU A 11 -29.02 -2.06 6.12
C GLU A 11 -27.57 -1.89 6.58
N ASP A 12 -26.63 -1.69 5.65
CA ASP A 12 -25.22 -1.59 6.00
C ASP A 12 -24.87 -0.36 6.82
N VAL A 13 -24.05 -0.58 7.82
CA VAL A 13 -23.28 0.47 8.49
C VAL A 13 -21.85 0.43 7.95
N TYR A 14 -21.54 1.40 7.12
CA TYR A 14 -20.28 1.49 6.40
C TYR A 14 -19.29 2.39 7.13
N TRP A 15 -18.08 1.91 7.34
CA TRP A 15 -16.99 2.67 7.94
C TRP A 15 -15.75 2.67 7.05
N CYS A 16 -15.42 3.83 6.50
CA CYS A 16 -14.12 4.11 5.91
C CYS A 16 -13.30 4.94 6.90
N THR A 17 -12.09 4.50 7.20
CA THR A 17 -11.22 5.13 8.22
C THR A 17 -10.32 6.22 7.64
N ALA A 18 -10.48 6.56 6.36
CA ALA A 18 -9.68 7.58 5.70
C ALA A 18 -10.05 8.98 6.22
N ASP A 19 -9.03 9.85 6.29
CA ASP A 19 -9.21 11.26 6.57
C ASP A 19 -9.97 11.96 5.44
N VAL A 20 -10.90 12.85 5.79
CA VAL A 20 -11.70 13.61 4.81
C VAL A 20 -10.88 14.63 4.01
N GLY A 21 -9.67 14.94 4.44
CA GLY A 21 -8.72 15.77 3.70
C GLY A 21 -8.08 15.08 2.48
N TRP A 22 -8.26 13.76 2.34
CA TRP A 22 -7.77 12.97 1.22
C TRP A 22 -8.88 12.58 0.26
N ILE A 23 -8.50 12.24 -0.99
CA ILE A 23 -9.49 11.81 -2.00
C ILE A 23 -10.29 10.59 -1.54
N THR A 24 -9.69 9.67 -0.78
CA THR A 24 -10.42 8.51 -0.23
C THR A 24 -11.53 8.97 0.71
N GLY A 25 -11.29 10.01 1.51
CA GLY A 25 -12.33 10.62 2.33
C GLY A 25 -13.44 11.24 1.48
N HIS A 26 -13.08 11.94 0.40
CA HIS A 26 -14.08 12.52 -0.52
C HIS A 26 -14.91 11.43 -1.20
N SER A 27 -14.28 10.48 -1.88
CA SER A 27 -14.96 9.47 -2.69
C SER A 27 -15.66 8.42 -1.84
N TYR A 28 -15.06 7.98 -0.71
CA TYR A 28 -15.48 6.78 0.03
C TYR A 28 -15.83 7.01 1.50
N VAL A 29 -15.75 8.24 2.03
CA VAL A 29 -16.40 8.60 3.29
C VAL A 29 -17.64 9.44 3.01
N VAL A 30 -17.55 10.42 2.10
CA VAL A 30 -18.62 11.39 1.88
C VAL A 30 -19.47 11.02 0.67
N TYR A 31 -18.94 11.20 -0.55
CA TYR A 31 -19.78 11.19 -1.75
C TYR A 31 -20.34 9.81 -2.11
N GLY A 32 -19.48 8.80 -2.20
CA GLY A 32 -19.89 7.48 -2.67
C GLY A 32 -20.93 6.80 -1.77
N PRO A 33 -20.64 6.58 -0.48
CA PRO A 33 -21.58 5.89 0.39
C PRO A 33 -22.87 6.68 0.63
N LEU A 34 -22.82 8.00 0.76
CA LEU A 34 -24.03 8.82 0.94
C LEU A 34 -24.90 8.83 -0.33
N ALA A 35 -24.28 8.87 -1.52
CA ALA A 35 -25.02 8.76 -2.79
C ALA A 35 -25.68 7.39 -2.97
N CYS A 36 -25.16 6.34 -2.33
CA CYS A 36 -25.75 5.02 -2.28
C CYS A 36 -26.82 4.85 -1.19
N GLY A 37 -27.05 5.90 -0.36
CA GLY A 37 -28.00 5.83 0.75
C GLY A 37 -27.53 5.01 1.94
N ALA A 38 -26.21 4.76 2.06
CA ALA A 38 -25.66 3.98 3.17
C ALA A 38 -25.60 4.78 4.46
N THR A 39 -25.70 4.09 5.61
CA THR A 39 -25.35 4.67 6.91
C THR A 39 -23.84 4.73 7.00
N VAL A 40 -23.28 5.94 7.17
CA VAL A 40 -21.84 6.17 7.29
C VAL A 40 -21.46 6.38 8.75
N PHE A 41 -20.55 5.55 9.25
CA PHE A 41 -19.95 5.73 10.56
C PHE A 41 -18.72 6.63 10.45
N LEU A 42 -18.64 7.65 11.29
CA LEU A 42 -17.52 8.59 11.38
C LEU A 42 -16.89 8.52 12.77
N TYR A 43 -15.58 8.48 12.82
CA TYR A 43 -14.81 8.49 14.06
C TYR A 43 -13.71 9.54 14.01
N GLU A 44 -13.76 10.49 14.95
CA GLU A 44 -12.72 11.48 15.18
C GLU A 44 -11.86 11.02 16.37
N GLY A 45 -10.71 10.44 16.10
CA GLY A 45 -9.81 9.96 17.14
C GLY A 45 -8.73 9.02 16.62
N ALA A 46 -7.75 8.71 17.48
CA ALA A 46 -6.69 7.79 17.15
C ALA A 46 -7.18 6.32 17.22
N PRO A 47 -6.74 5.45 16.29
CA PRO A 47 -7.26 4.08 16.18
C PRO A 47 -6.97 3.20 17.40
N MET A 48 -5.95 3.54 18.18
CA MET A 48 -5.50 2.77 19.35
C MET A 48 -5.68 3.52 20.68
N TYR A 49 -6.46 4.61 20.70
CA TYR A 49 -6.71 5.36 21.92
C TYR A 49 -8.17 5.21 22.37
N PRO A 50 -8.45 5.00 23.68
CA PRO A 50 -7.49 4.87 24.80
C PRO A 50 -6.83 3.49 24.91
N ARG A 51 -7.25 2.49 24.11
CA ARG A 51 -6.74 1.12 24.11
C ARG A 51 -6.64 0.57 22.68
N PRO A 52 -5.80 -0.45 22.42
CA PRO A 52 -5.66 -1.06 21.10
C PRO A 52 -6.92 -1.73 20.54
N ASP A 53 -7.93 -1.98 21.37
CA ASP A 53 -9.21 -2.57 20.96
C ASP A 53 -10.25 -1.55 20.47
N ARG A 54 -9.89 -0.27 20.38
CA ARG A 54 -10.84 0.81 20.10
C ARG A 54 -11.66 0.60 18.82
N PHE A 55 -11.02 0.15 17.73
CA PHE A 55 -11.74 -0.12 16.48
C PHE A 55 -12.72 -1.27 16.63
N TRP A 56 -12.32 -2.30 17.30
CA TRP A 56 -13.13 -3.51 17.52
C TRP A 56 -14.32 -3.24 18.43
N GLU A 57 -14.13 -2.43 19.47
CA GLU A 57 -15.20 -1.93 20.32
C GLU A 57 -16.26 -1.17 19.51
N MET A 58 -15.83 -0.27 18.61
CA MET A 58 -16.75 0.51 17.77
C MET A 58 -17.51 -0.38 16.78
N ILE A 59 -16.85 -1.35 16.17
CA ILE A 59 -17.49 -2.30 15.26
C ILE A 59 -18.61 -3.06 16.00
N ALA A 60 -18.27 -3.66 17.14
CA ALA A 60 -19.24 -4.41 17.94
C ALA A 60 -20.39 -3.53 18.44
N ARG A 61 -20.07 -2.33 18.94
CA ARG A 61 -21.06 -1.41 19.54
C ARG A 61 -22.04 -0.84 18.53
N HIS A 62 -21.58 -0.53 17.32
CA HIS A 62 -22.36 0.17 16.30
C HIS A 62 -22.84 -0.75 15.16
N GLY A 63 -22.55 -2.05 15.24
CA GLY A 63 -22.97 -3.02 14.24
C GLY A 63 -22.40 -2.73 12.84
N ILE A 64 -21.14 -2.27 12.79
CA ILE A 64 -20.49 -1.94 11.53
C ILE A 64 -20.38 -3.21 10.68
N SER A 65 -20.89 -3.14 9.45
CA SER A 65 -20.97 -4.29 8.53
C SER A 65 -19.90 -4.27 7.44
N VAL A 66 -19.38 -3.08 7.10
CA VAL A 66 -18.33 -2.89 6.10
C VAL A 66 -17.22 -2.03 6.70
N LEU A 67 -15.99 -2.54 6.74
CA LEU A 67 -14.81 -1.81 7.20
C LEU A 67 -13.83 -1.62 6.03
N TYR A 68 -13.51 -0.35 5.71
CA TYR A 68 -12.56 0.03 4.67
C TYR A 68 -11.42 0.83 5.29
N THR A 69 -10.20 0.27 5.29
CA THR A 69 -9.04 0.85 5.98
C THR A 69 -7.73 0.68 5.20
N ALA A 70 -6.65 1.24 5.71
CA ALA A 70 -5.34 1.15 5.05
C ALA A 70 -4.54 -0.07 5.54
N PRO A 71 -3.70 -0.69 4.68
CA PRO A 71 -2.76 -1.76 5.08
C PRO A 71 -1.86 -1.38 6.25
N THR A 72 -1.42 -0.14 6.33
CA THR A 72 -0.64 0.36 7.48
C THR A 72 -1.40 0.20 8.80
N ALA A 73 -2.71 0.48 8.83
CA ALA A 73 -3.53 0.26 10.02
C ALA A 73 -3.66 -1.24 10.34
N VAL A 74 -3.87 -2.08 9.32
CA VAL A 74 -3.95 -3.55 9.49
C VAL A 74 -2.65 -4.09 10.11
N ARG A 75 -1.49 -3.71 9.57
CA ARG A 75 -0.18 -4.12 10.12
C ARG A 75 0.05 -3.62 11.55
N ALA A 76 -0.39 -2.40 11.85
CA ALA A 76 -0.31 -1.87 13.19
C ALA A 76 -1.17 -2.68 14.19
N PHE A 77 -2.38 -3.09 13.80
CA PHE A 77 -3.23 -3.95 14.62
C PHE A 77 -2.65 -5.36 14.80
N MET A 78 -2.08 -5.96 13.74
CA MET A 78 -1.36 -7.24 13.85
C MET A 78 -0.25 -7.16 14.92
N LYS A 79 0.51 -6.07 14.92
CA LYS A 79 1.61 -5.86 15.89
C LYS A 79 1.11 -5.74 17.33
N MET A 80 -0.12 -5.24 17.54
CA MET A 80 -0.71 -5.11 18.89
C MET A 80 -1.11 -6.46 19.47
N GLY A 81 -1.40 -7.46 18.63
CA GLY A 81 -1.75 -8.81 19.04
C GLY A 81 -3.22 -9.19 18.78
N ASP A 82 -3.43 -10.50 18.63
CA ASP A 82 -4.73 -11.10 18.31
C ASP A 82 -5.74 -11.04 19.46
N GLU A 83 -5.28 -10.85 20.69
CA GLU A 83 -6.11 -10.79 21.88
C GLU A 83 -7.05 -9.58 21.90
N TRP A 84 -6.71 -8.51 21.19
CA TRP A 84 -7.52 -7.29 21.16
C TRP A 84 -8.80 -7.44 20.32
N PRO A 85 -8.76 -7.89 19.06
CA PRO A 85 -9.98 -8.17 18.32
C PRO A 85 -10.81 -9.31 18.92
N ALA A 86 -10.14 -10.32 19.53
CA ALA A 86 -10.82 -11.47 20.12
C ALA A 86 -11.73 -11.13 21.33
N ARG A 87 -11.61 -9.94 21.90
CA ARG A 87 -12.47 -9.46 23.03
C ARG A 87 -13.84 -8.96 22.57
N HIS A 88 -14.06 -8.79 21.27
CA HIS A 88 -15.24 -8.14 20.73
C HIS A 88 -15.96 -9.05 19.74
N ASP A 89 -17.27 -8.92 19.70
CA ASP A 89 -18.08 -9.58 18.67
C ASP A 89 -18.01 -8.80 17.35
N LEU A 90 -17.30 -9.34 16.38
CA LEU A 90 -17.15 -8.77 15.04
C LEU A 90 -18.07 -9.44 14.01
N SER A 91 -19.11 -10.17 14.46
CA SER A 91 -20.01 -10.92 13.59
C SER A 91 -20.85 -10.02 12.69
N SER A 92 -21.02 -8.75 13.01
CA SER A 92 -21.66 -7.75 12.16
C SER A 92 -20.90 -7.48 10.86
N LEU A 93 -19.57 -7.66 10.85
CA LEU A 93 -18.77 -7.50 9.63
C LEU A 93 -19.14 -8.55 8.58
N ARG A 94 -19.46 -8.10 7.37
CA ARG A 94 -19.71 -8.96 6.22
C ARG A 94 -18.72 -8.72 5.08
N LEU A 95 -18.02 -7.57 5.07
CA LEU A 95 -17.04 -7.21 4.07
C LEU A 95 -15.93 -6.35 4.68
N LEU A 96 -14.71 -6.64 4.26
CA LEU A 96 -13.51 -5.86 4.57
C LEU A 96 -13.00 -5.19 3.30
N GLY A 97 -12.29 -4.06 3.44
CA GLY A 97 -11.66 -3.41 2.31
C GLY A 97 -10.29 -2.84 2.69
N SER A 98 -9.43 -2.72 1.68
CA SER A 98 -8.07 -2.20 1.80
C SER A 98 -7.81 -1.13 0.75
N VAL A 99 -7.09 -0.05 1.14
CA VAL A 99 -6.83 1.11 0.29
C VAL A 99 -5.51 1.81 0.60
N GLY A 100 -4.91 2.37 -0.44
CA GLY A 100 -3.85 3.38 -0.34
C GLY A 100 -2.44 2.84 -0.58
N GLU A 101 -2.22 1.57 -0.38
CA GLU A 101 -0.97 0.86 -0.65
C GLU A 101 -1.24 -0.64 -0.87
N PRO A 102 -0.30 -1.42 -1.42
CA PRO A 102 -0.48 -2.86 -1.54
C PRO A 102 -0.66 -3.52 -0.16
N LEU A 103 -1.64 -4.41 -0.04
CA LEU A 103 -1.85 -5.23 1.13
C LEU A 103 -1.06 -6.53 0.96
N ASN A 104 0.02 -6.71 1.73
CA ASN A 104 0.84 -7.92 1.65
C ASN A 104 0.04 -9.18 2.04
N PRO A 105 0.37 -10.35 1.48
CA PRO A 105 -0.39 -11.58 1.69
C PRO A 105 -0.59 -11.97 3.15
N GLU A 106 0.42 -11.79 3.99
CA GLU A 106 0.35 -12.10 5.43
C GLU A 106 -0.70 -11.22 6.14
N ALA A 107 -0.65 -9.90 5.92
CA ALA A 107 -1.63 -8.97 6.49
C ALA A 107 -3.03 -9.22 5.93
N TRP A 108 -3.14 -9.59 4.65
CA TRP A 108 -4.40 -9.96 4.03
C TRP A 108 -5.03 -11.19 4.72
N VAL A 109 -4.23 -12.25 4.94
CA VAL A 109 -4.68 -13.47 5.62
C VAL A 109 -5.09 -13.16 7.07
N TRP A 110 -4.25 -12.42 7.81
CA TRP A 110 -4.60 -12.01 9.17
C TRP A 110 -5.91 -11.20 9.21
N TYR A 111 -6.07 -10.23 8.32
CA TYR A 111 -7.26 -9.39 8.24
C TYR A 111 -8.51 -10.20 7.98
N ARG A 112 -8.43 -11.17 7.04
CA ARG A 112 -9.53 -12.09 6.75
C ARG A 112 -9.86 -13.00 7.92
N GLU A 113 -8.85 -13.65 8.53
CA GLU A 113 -9.08 -14.67 9.55
C GLU A 113 -9.43 -14.07 10.91
N LYS A 114 -8.71 -13.05 11.35
CA LYS A 114 -8.86 -12.49 12.70
C LYS A 114 -9.95 -11.44 12.80
N ILE A 115 -10.13 -10.63 11.76
CA ILE A 115 -11.14 -9.57 11.76
C ILE A 115 -12.39 -10.02 11.01
N GLY A 116 -12.23 -10.62 9.85
CA GLY A 116 -13.34 -11.11 9.03
C GLY A 116 -13.90 -12.48 9.46
N GLY A 117 -13.28 -13.15 10.44
CA GLY A 117 -13.68 -14.48 10.91
C GLY A 117 -13.66 -15.56 9.84
N GLY A 118 -12.77 -15.46 8.85
CA GLY A 118 -12.65 -16.35 7.70
C GLY A 118 -13.80 -16.25 6.67
N ARG A 119 -14.88 -15.51 6.97
CA ARG A 119 -16.10 -15.42 6.14
C ARG A 119 -16.16 -14.17 5.26
N CYS A 120 -15.57 -13.05 5.71
CA CYS A 120 -15.64 -11.80 4.97
C CYS A 120 -14.74 -11.84 3.73
N PRO A 121 -15.23 -11.50 2.54
CA PRO A 121 -14.37 -11.18 1.41
C PRO A 121 -13.60 -9.88 1.69
N ILE A 122 -12.45 -9.72 1.03
CA ILE A 122 -11.67 -8.47 1.09
C ILE A 122 -11.72 -7.79 -0.26
N ALA A 123 -12.26 -6.57 -0.31
CA ALA A 123 -12.13 -5.68 -1.44
C ALA A 123 -10.77 -4.95 -1.35
N ASP A 124 -9.72 -5.57 -1.89
CA ASP A 124 -8.41 -4.96 -2.01
C ASP A 124 -8.39 -4.06 -3.26
N THR A 125 -8.34 -2.74 -3.05
CA THR A 125 -8.66 -1.78 -4.09
C THR A 125 -7.42 -1.09 -4.63
N TRP A 126 -7.26 -1.08 -5.96
CA TRP A 126 -6.34 -0.17 -6.62
C TRP A 126 -7.09 0.96 -7.33
N TRP A 127 -6.70 2.18 -7.01
CA TRP A 127 -7.16 3.42 -7.61
C TRP A 127 -6.28 4.59 -7.17
N GLN A 128 -6.52 5.77 -7.72
CA GLN A 128 -5.73 6.97 -7.45
C GLN A 128 -6.64 8.19 -7.30
N THR A 129 -6.10 9.28 -6.77
CA THR A 129 -6.78 10.60 -6.78
C THR A 129 -7.26 10.95 -8.19
N GLU A 130 -6.42 10.70 -9.16
CA GLU A 130 -6.62 10.99 -10.58
C GLU A 130 -7.69 10.12 -11.23
N THR A 131 -7.98 8.95 -10.67
CA THR A 131 -9.01 8.06 -11.21
C THR A 131 -10.41 8.36 -10.67
N GLY A 132 -10.51 9.10 -9.55
CA GLY A 132 -11.77 9.50 -8.93
C GLY A 132 -12.50 8.38 -8.19
N GLY A 133 -12.14 7.13 -8.44
CA GLY A 133 -12.73 5.94 -7.80
C GLY A 133 -11.99 4.66 -8.19
N HIS A 134 -12.45 3.53 -7.67
CA HIS A 134 -11.84 2.22 -7.88
C HIS A 134 -11.75 1.85 -9.36
N MET A 135 -10.61 1.29 -9.73
CA MET A 135 -10.30 0.82 -11.07
C MET A 135 -10.14 -0.70 -11.12
N ILE A 136 -9.39 -1.26 -10.16
CA ILE A 136 -9.14 -2.70 -10.05
C ILE A 136 -9.51 -3.12 -8.63
N VAL A 137 -10.41 -4.09 -8.49
CA VAL A 137 -10.91 -4.55 -7.19
C VAL A 137 -11.67 -5.86 -7.36
N PRO A 138 -11.53 -6.85 -6.46
CA PRO A 138 -12.37 -8.03 -6.48
C PRO A 138 -13.82 -7.65 -6.12
N LEU A 139 -14.77 -8.05 -6.97
CA LEU A 139 -16.19 -7.87 -6.71
C LEU A 139 -16.69 -8.94 -5.74
N PRO A 140 -17.29 -8.58 -4.60
CA PRO A 140 -17.80 -9.52 -3.61
C PRO A 140 -18.79 -10.50 -4.22
N GLY A 141 -18.61 -11.80 -3.95
CA GLY A 141 -19.48 -12.87 -4.47
C GLY A 141 -19.28 -13.21 -5.96
N VAL A 142 -18.48 -12.45 -6.69
CA VAL A 142 -18.22 -12.63 -8.13
C VAL A 142 -16.77 -13.05 -8.40
N THR A 143 -15.83 -12.36 -7.78
CA THR A 143 -14.40 -12.56 -8.01
C THR A 143 -13.78 -13.32 -6.84
N ALA A 144 -13.08 -14.42 -7.11
CA ALA A 144 -12.31 -15.12 -6.08
C ALA A 144 -11.17 -14.21 -5.59
N ASN A 145 -10.94 -14.18 -4.28
CA ASN A 145 -9.83 -13.42 -3.71
C ASN A 145 -8.52 -14.22 -3.80
N LYS A 146 -7.43 -13.51 -4.07
CA LYS A 146 -6.05 -13.99 -3.91
C LYS A 146 -5.33 -13.04 -2.95
N PRO A 147 -4.72 -13.51 -1.85
CA PRO A 147 -4.01 -12.67 -0.90
C PRO A 147 -2.93 -11.81 -1.57
N GLY A 148 -3.04 -10.47 -1.46
CA GLY A 148 -2.10 -9.52 -2.07
C GLY A 148 -2.44 -9.05 -3.48
N SER A 149 -3.49 -9.58 -4.10
CA SER A 149 -3.96 -9.16 -5.43
C SER A 149 -5.16 -8.23 -5.33
N CYS A 150 -5.18 -7.17 -6.13
CA CYS A 150 -6.36 -6.34 -6.35
C CYS A 150 -7.32 -6.93 -7.41
N ALA A 151 -7.06 -8.15 -7.86
CA ALA A 151 -7.86 -8.97 -8.77
C ALA A 151 -8.02 -8.39 -10.19
N LEU A 152 -9.25 -8.06 -10.61
CA LEU A 152 -9.58 -7.72 -11.99
C LEU A 152 -10.05 -6.26 -12.12
N PRO A 153 -9.84 -5.63 -13.27
CA PRO A 153 -10.43 -4.32 -13.57
C PRO A 153 -11.95 -4.36 -13.45
N LEU A 154 -12.53 -3.29 -12.93
CA LEU A 154 -13.98 -3.10 -12.92
C LEU A 154 -14.54 -3.09 -14.36
N PRO A 155 -15.80 -3.51 -14.55
CA PRO A 155 -16.46 -3.39 -15.85
C PRO A 155 -16.36 -1.97 -16.42
N GLY A 156 -15.86 -1.87 -17.65
CA GLY A 156 -15.62 -0.59 -18.34
C GLY A 156 -14.23 0.01 -18.11
N ILE A 157 -13.37 -0.64 -17.32
CA ILE A 157 -11.96 -0.25 -17.14
C ILE A 157 -11.07 -1.16 -17.97
N SER A 158 -10.23 -0.57 -18.82
CA SER A 158 -9.26 -1.29 -19.65
C SER A 158 -7.84 -1.02 -19.12
N ALA A 159 -7.42 -1.86 -18.18
CA ALA A 159 -6.08 -1.82 -17.60
C ALA A 159 -5.13 -2.77 -18.35
N ARG A 160 -3.89 -2.32 -18.57
CA ARG A 160 -2.83 -3.10 -19.21
C ARG A 160 -1.52 -2.96 -18.44
N ILE A 161 -0.63 -3.91 -18.69
CA ILE A 161 0.77 -3.84 -18.24
C ILE A 161 1.63 -3.75 -19.49
N VAL A 162 2.48 -2.72 -19.55
CA VAL A 162 3.32 -2.44 -20.71
C VAL A 162 4.80 -2.35 -20.31
N ASP A 163 5.68 -2.64 -21.26
CA ASP A 163 7.13 -2.46 -21.12
C ASP A 163 7.54 -0.97 -21.24
N GLU A 164 8.83 -0.69 -21.23
CA GLU A 164 9.37 0.67 -21.36
C GLU A 164 9.12 1.31 -22.74
N GLN A 165 8.84 0.50 -23.74
CA GLN A 165 8.51 0.92 -25.11
C GLN A 165 7.00 1.10 -25.30
N GLY A 166 6.18 0.74 -24.33
CA GLY A 166 4.71 0.80 -24.38
C GLY A 166 4.07 -0.40 -25.09
N ASN A 167 4.80 -1.51 -25.25
CA ASN A 167 4.24 -2.76 -25.76
C ASN A 167 3.59 -3.54 -24.62
N GLU A 168 2.43 -4.13 -24.88
CA GLU A 168 1.74 -4.93 -23.86
C GLU A 168 2.53 -6.20 -23.51
N ILE A 169 2.74 -6.41 -22.20
CA ILE A 169 3.38 -7.60 -21.66
C ILE A 169 2.33 -8.70 -21.54
N GLN A 170 2.52 -9.79 -22.29
CA GLN A 170 1.64 -10.97 -22.28
C GLN A 170 2.14 -12.08 -21.36
N THR A 171 3.43 -12.08 -21.02
CA THR A 171 4.04 -13.10 -20.15
C THR A 171 3.49 -12.96 -18.73
N PRO A 172 2.88 -14.03 -18.16
CA PRO A 172 2.44 -14.01 -16.78
C PRO A 172 3.59 -13.68 -15.82
N ASP A 173 3.24 -12.95 -14.74
CA ASP A 173 4.13 -12.56 -13.65
C ASP A 173 5.29 -11.62 -14.04
N GLN A 174 5.38 -11.21 -15.29
CA GLN A 174 6.32 -10.18 -15.71
C GLN A 174 5.81 -8.80 -15.32
N GLY A 175 6.60 -8.04 -14.55
CA GLY A 175 6.29 -6.68 -14.10
C GLY A 175 6.49 -5.64 -15.19
N GLY A 176 5.64 -4.60 -15.17
CA GLY A 176 5.69 -3.48 -16.11
C GLY A 176 4.96 -2.25 -15.58
N TYR A 177 4.74 -1.29 -16.45
CA TYR A 177 3.94 -0.10 -16.16
C TYR A 177 2.46 -0.43 -16.19
N LEU A 178 1.76 -0.12 -15.11
CA LEU A 178 0.30 -0.15 -15.10
C LEU A 178 -0.24 1.07 -15.84
N VAL A 179 -1.01 0.82 -16.88
CA VAL A 179 -1.60 1.86 -17.73
C VAL A 179 -3.08 1.59 -17.98
N ILE A 180 -3.82 2.66 -18.29
CA ILE A 180 -5.23 2.57 -18.71
C ILE A 180 -5.31 3.09 -20.16
N ASP A 181 -5.91 2.30 -21.05
CA ASP A 181 -5.93 2.60 -22.49
C ASP A 181 -7.25 3.18 -22.99
N GLN A 182 -8.24 3.33 -22.12
CA GLN A 182 -9.52 3.94 -22.46
C GLN A 182 -9.98 4.93 -21.38
N PRO A 183 -10.67 6.01 -21.72
CA PRO A 183 -11.23 6.92 -20.75
C PRO A 183 -12.32 6.25 -19.92
N TRP A 184 -12.47 6.70 -18.68
CA TRP A 184 -13.48 6.25 -17.72
C TRP A 184 -14.22 7.44 -17.10
N PRO A 185 -15.42 7.22 -16.51
CA PRO A 185 -16.27 8.33 -16.03
C PRO A 185 -15.62 9.23 -14.97
N GLY A 186 -14.79 8.66 -14.08
CA GLY A 186 -14.12 9.39 -13.00
C GLY A 186 -12.75 9.98 -13.36
N MET A 187 -12.34 9.92 -14.65
CA MET A 187 -11.02 10.36 -15.11
C MET A 187 -10.79 11.85 -14.82
N LEU A 188 -9.58 12.18 -14.31
CA LEU A 188 -9.18 13.56 -14.11
C LEU A 188 -9.24 14.34 -15.44
N ARG A 189 -9.62 15.62 -15.36
CA ARG A 189 -9.75 16.51 -16.54
C ARG A 189 -8.56 17.45 -16.72
N GLY A 190 -7.65 17.47 -15.77
CA GLY A 190 -6.47 18.34 -15.81
C GLY A 190 -5.90 18.61 -14.41
N VAL A 191 -4.83 19.37 -14.39
CA VAL A 191 -4.24 19.96 -13.19
C VAL A 191 -4.57 21.44 -13.18
N TRP A 192 -5.20 21.94 -12.13
CA TRP A 192 -5.61 23.34 -12.03
C TRP A 192 -4.43 24.28 -12.25
N GLY A 193 -4.59 25.22 -13.20
CA GLY A 193 -3.57 26.20 -13.54
C GLY A 193 -2.29 25.64 -14.18
N ASN A 194 -2.21 24.32 -14.44
CA ASN A 194 -0.99 23.71 -14.99
C ASN A 194 -1.29 22.58 -15.99
N PRO A 195 -1.76 22.91 -17.21
CA PRO A 195 -2.06 21.91 -18.23
C PRO A 195 -0.83 21.16 -18.74
N GLU A 196 0.36 21.78 -18.70
CA GLU A 196 1.60 21.12 -19.10
C GLU A 196 1.96 19.97 -18.16
N ARG A 197 1.79 20.16 -16.83
CA ARG A 197 1.97 19.11 -15.86
C ARG A 197 0.99 17.95 -16.09
N TYR A 198 -0.25 18.24 -16.49
CA TYR A 198 -1.23 17.20 -16.81
C TYR A 198 -0.75 16.31 -17.96
N ARG A 199 -0.24 16.92 -19.05
CA ARG A 199 0.28 16.15 -20.18
C ARG A 199 1.55 15.38 -19.83
N SER A 200 2.54 16.06 -19.26
CA SER A 200 3.85 15.46 -18.99
C SER A 200 3.77 14.32 -17.96
N ALA A 201 2.99 14.47 -16.90
CA ALA A 201 2.90 13.48 -15.83
C ALA A 201 2.09 12.24 -16.21
N TYR A 202 1.01 12.40 -17.00
CA TYR A 202 0.04 11.30 -17.15
C TYR A 202 -0.08 10.75 -18.57
N TRP A 203 0.51 11.42 -19.60
CA TRP A 203 0.24 11.02 -20.98
C TRP A 203 1.50 10.90 -21.85
N GLN A 204 2.49 11.74 -21.64
CA GLN A 204 3.57 11.99 -22.61
C GLN A 204 4.47 10.77 -22.85
N LYS A 205 4.71 9.93 -21.82
CA LYS A 205 5.72 8.85 -21.87
C LYS A 205 5.53 7.88 -23.06
N PHE A 206 4.28 7.54 -23.38
CA PHE A 206 3.96 6.59 -24.46
C PHE A 206 3.19 7.26 -25.63
N GLY A 207 3.52 8.52 -25.94
CA GLY A 207 2.93 9.23 -27.08
C GLY A 207 1.43 9.47 -26.93
N GLU A 208 0.97 9.75 -25.71
CA GLU A 208 -0.44 10.02 -25.37
C GLU A 208 -1.40 8.81 -25.62
N ARG A 209 -0.84 7.64 -25.84
CA ARG A 209 -1.62 6.41 -26.06
C ARG A 209 -2.31 5.90 -24.80
N TYR A 210 -1.68 6.10 -23.64
CA TYR A 210 -2.12 5.54 -22.36
C TYR A 210 -2.16 6.60 -21.27
N TYR A 211 -3.12 6.50 -20.37
CA TYR A 211 -3.00 7.10 -19.05
C TYR A 211 -1.98 6.32 -18.24
N ILE A 212 -1.01 7.03 -17.68
CA ILE A 212 0.10 6.45 -16.91
C ILE A 212 -0.21 6.59 -15.44
N ALA A 213 -0.46 5.47 -14.77
CA ALA A 213 -0.74 5.45 -13.35
C ALA A 213 0.48 5.84 -12.48
N GLY A 214 1.69 5.64 -12.99
CA GLY A 214 2.92 5.77 -12.23
C GLY A 214 3.13 4.64 -11.22
N ASP A 215 2.34 3.57 -11.33
CA ASP A 215 2.48 2.34 -10.56
C ASP A 215 3.02 1.23 -11.46
N SER A 216 3.79 0.32 -10.86
CA SER A 216 4.20 -0.94 -11.47
C SER A 216 3.26 -2.06 -11.03
N ALA A 217 2.95 -2.95 -11.95
CA ALA A 217 2.14 -4.13 -11.67
C ALA A 217 2.59 -5.32 -12.51
N ARG A 218 2.19 -6.51 -12.10
CA ARG A 218 2.25 -7.75 -12.90
C ARG A 218 0.85 -8.36 -12.99
N ARG A 219 0.67 -9.22 -13.97
CA ARG A 219 -0.58 -9.98 -14.16
C ARG A 219 -0.24 -11.46 -14.10
N ASP A 220 -0.96 -12.22 -13.27
CA ASP A 220 -0.75 -13.67 -13.19
C ASP A 220 -1.45 -14.41 -14.34
N SER A 221 -1.30 -15.75 -14.37
CA SER A 221 -1.87 -16.62 -15.42
C SER A 221 -3.40 -16.62 -15.45
N ASP A 222 -4.07 -16.22 -14.34
CA ASP A 222 -5.53 -16.10 -14.28
C ASP A 222 -5.98 -14.67 -14.64
N GLY A 223 -5.06 -13.79 -14.99
CA GLY A 223 -5.32 -12.42 -15.38
C GLY A 223 -5.46 -11.43 -14.21
N TYR A 224 -5.16 -11.84 -12.98
CA TYR A 224 -5.25 -11.01 -11.80
C TYR A 224 -4.08 -10.03 -11.73
N PHE A 225 -4.38 -8.80 -11.32
CA PHE A 225 -3.39 -7.74 -11.16
C PHE A 225 -2.80 -7.73 -9.75
N TRP A 226 -1.49 -7.63 -9.71
CA TRP A 226 -0.68 -7.49 -8.51
C TRP A 226 0.09 -6.18 -8.60
N VAL A 227 -0.31 -5.19 -7.82
CA VAL A 227 0.36 -3.89 -7.79
C VAL A 227 1.61 -4.00 -6.93
N MET A 228 2.76 -3.67 -7.52
CA MET A 228 4.08 -3.82 -6.90
C MET A 228 4.53 -2.54 -6.16
N GLY A 229 3.83 -1.43 -6.40
CA GLY A 229 4.13 -0.11 -5.84
C GLY A 229 4.37 0.94 -6.92
N ARG A 230 4.86 2.11 -6.50
CA ARG A 230 5.20 3.19 -7.44
C ARG A 230 6.36 2.77 -8.33
N ILE A 231 6.34 3.17 -9.60
CA ILE A 231 7.43 2.89 -10.54
C ILE A 231 8.76 3.44 -10.03
N ASP A 232 8.73 4.62 -9.41
CA ASP A 232 9.91 5.24 -8.81
C ASP A 232 10.45 4.49 -7.58
N ASP A 233 9.64 3.61 -7.00
CA ASP A 233 9.96 2.78 -5.83
C ASP A 233 10.19 1.31 -6.22
N VAL A 234 10.00 0.93 -7.49
CA VAL A 234 10.36 -0.40 -7.99
C VAL A 234 11.85 -0.43 -8.32
N LEU A 235 12.55 -1.38 -7.74
CA LEU A 235 13.99 -1.57 -7.92
C LEU A 235 14.27 -2.32 -9.22
N ASN A 236 15.31 -1.91 -9.95
CA ASN A 236 15.80 -2.62 -11.12
C ASN A 236 17.16 -3.26 -10.82
N VAL A 237 17.12 -4.44 -10.21
CA VAL A 237 18.31 -5.17 -9.78
C VAL A 237 18.68 -6.22 -10.83
N SER A 238 19.80 -6.06 -11.49
CA SER A 238 20.30 -7.00 -12.52
C SER A 238 19.24 -7.31 -13.60
N GLY A 239 18.45 -6.32 -13.99
CA GLY A 239 17.39 -6.46 -15.00
C GLY A 239 16.05 -7.02 -14.48
N HIS A 240 15.97 -7.35 -13.19
CA HIS A 240 14.72 -7.79 -12.55
C HIS A 240 14.04 -6.62 -11.84
N ARG A 241 12.73 -6.52 -12.01
CA ARG A 241 11.91 -5.53 -11.28
C ARG A 241 11.42 -6.13 -9.98
N LEU A 242 11.85 -5.55 -8.87
CA LEU A 242 11.51 -5.95 -7.51
C LEU A 242 10.69 -4.85 -6.84
N GLY A 243 9.54 -5.21 -6.29
CA GLY A 243 8.74 -4.30 -5.47
C GLY A 243 9.40 -4.08 -4.11
N THR A 244 9.62 -2.82 -3.72
CA THR A 244 10.14 -2.52 -2.37
C THR A 244 9.25 -3.11 -1.28
N ALA A 245 7.93 -3.11 -1.48
CA ALA A 245 6.95 -3.64 -0.53
C ALA A 245 7.12 -5.14 -0.26
N GLU A 246 7.54 -5.94 -1.24
CA GLU A 246 7.78 -7.37 -1.05
C GLU A 246 9.00 -7.59 -0.14
N ILE A 247 10.07 -6.84 -0.35
CA ILE A 247 11.29 -6.91 0.46
C ILE A 247 11.01 -6.40 1.88
N GLU A 248 10.29 -5.28 2.01
CA GLU A 248 9.85 -4.73 3.29
C GLU A 248 9.02 -5.74 4.07
N SER A 249 8.09 -6.44 3.41
CA SER A 249 7.28 -7.49 4.04
C SER A 249 8.14 -8.65 4.54
N ALA A 250 9.11 -9.10 3.74
CA ALA A 250 10.04 -10.16 4.15
C ALA A 250 10.89 -9.73 5.37
N LEU A 251 11.33 -8.47 5.44
CA LEU A 251 12.05 -7.94 6.59
C LEU A 251 11.17 -7.86 7.84
N VAL A 252 9.94 -7.37 7.70
CA VAL A 252 8.99 -7.23 8.81
C VAL A 252 8.51 -8.57 9.36
N ALA A 253 8.53 -9.64 8.55
CA ALA A 253 8.24 -10.99 9.03
C ALA A 253 9.26 -11.50 10.07
N HIS A 254 10.44 -10.88 10.19
CA HIS A 254 11.41 -11.23 11.22
C HIS A 254 10.94 -10.77 12.61
N PRO A 255 11.01 -11.65 13.66
CA PRO A 255 10.51 -11.33 14.99
C PRO A 255 11.06 -10.04 15.60
N ALA A 256 12.31 -9.69 15.31
CA ALA A 256 12.98 -8.50 15.83
C ALA A 256 12.57 -7.19 15.14
N VAL A 257 11.99 -7.24 13.93
CA VAL A 257 11.68 -6.06 13.13
C VAL A 257 10.31 -5.50 13.48
N ALA A 258 10.27 -4.20 13.71
CA ALA A 258 9.03 -3.46 13.93
C ALA A 258 8.49 -2.87 12.62
N GLU A 259 9.37 -2.28 11.83
CA GLU A 259 9.04 -1.63 10.57
C GLU A 259 10.27 -1.62 9.64
N ALA A 260 10.05 -1.62 8.34
CA ALA A 260 11.12 -1.51 7.35
C ALA A 260 10.69 -0.65 6.18
N ALA A 261 11.67 0.03 5.58
CA ALA A 261 11.53 0.72 4.29
C ALA A 261 12.72 0.40 3.40
N VAL A 262 12.47 0.23 2.11
CA VAL A 262 13.50 -0.14 1.14
C VAL A 262 13.57 0.89 0.02
N VAL A 263 14.80 1.22 -0.40
CA VAL A 263 15.07 2.10 -1.54
C VAL A 263 16.17 1.54 -2.41
N GLY A 264 16.16 1.91 -3.69
CA GLY A 264 17.26 1.63 -4.61
C GLY A 264 18.33 2.71 -4.55
N ILE A 265 19.59 2.27 -4.58
CA ILE A 265 20.74 3.13 -4.75
C ILE A 265 21.51 2.71 -6.01
N PRO A 266 22.14 3.62 -6.75
CA PRO A 266 22.91 3.26 -7.95
C PRO A 266 24.00 2.24 -7.64
N HIS A 267 24.17 1.26 -8.53
CA HIS A 267 25.21 0.24 -8.41
C HIS A 267 25.79 -0.11 -9.79
N ASP A 268 27.11 -0.04 -9.94
CA ASP A 268 27.80 -0.14 -11.23
C ASP A 268 27.52 -1.43 -12.01
N ILE A 269 27.32 -2.55 -11.31
CA ILE A 269 27.13 -3.87 -11.93
C ILE A 269 25.64 -4.24 -12.01
N LYS A 270 24.87 -3.98 -10.94
CA LYS A 270 23.48 -4.43 -10.81
C LYS A 270 22.45 -3.43 -11.37
N GLY A 271 22.90 -2.21 -11.72
CA GLY A 271 22.04 -1.08 -12.00
C GLY A 271 21.58 -0.40 -10.70
N GLU A 272 20.88 -1.15 -9.85
CA GLU A 272 20.54 -0.72 -8.51
C GLU A 272 20.93 -1.76 -7.46
N ALA A 273 21.39 -1.30 -6.29
CA ALA A 273 21.54 -2.07 -5.07
C ALA A 273 20.38 -1.79 -4.12
N ILE A 274 20.09 -2.74 -3.26
CA ILE A 274 18.98 -2.70 -2.32
C ILE A 274 19.47 -2.16 -0.99
N CYS A 275 18.97 -0.99 -0.58
CA CYS A 275 19.24 -0.38 0.71
C CYS A 275 17.98 -0.44 1.59
N ALA A 276 18.07 -1.10 2.74
CA ALA A 276 16.98 -1.26 3.69
C ALA A 276 17.20 -0.41 4.93
N PHE A 277 16.15 0.27 5.38
CA PHE A 277 16.08 0.98 6.66
C PHE A 277 15.15 0.21 7.59
N VAL A 278 15.64 -0.19 8.75
CA VAL A 278 14.94 -1.13 9.65
C VAL A 278 14.79 -0.52 11.03
N ILE A 279 13.58 -0.52 11.56
CA ILE A 279 13.26 -0.20 12.94
C ILE A 279 13.09 -1.50 13.71
N LEU A 280 13.80 -1.66 14.80
CA LEU A 280 13.67 -2.83 15.66
C LEU A 280 12.56 -2.65 16.70
N LYS A 281 11.99 -3.77 17.13
CA LYS A 281 11.16 -3.77 18.33
C LYS A 281 12.01 -3.44 19.54
N HIS A 282 11.44 -2.75 20.52
CA HIS A 282 12.16 -2.25 21.70
C HIS A 282 12.97 -3.36 22.43
N GLN A 283 12.43 -4.56 22.53
CA GLN A 283 13.09 -5.70 23.18
C GLN A 283 14.35 -6.19 22.45
N HIS A 284 14.54 -5.80 21.19
CA HIS A 284 15.68 -6.16 20.33
C HIS A 284 16.62 -4.97 20.08
N ALA A 285 16.42 -3.87 20.79
CA ALA A 285 17.23 -2.66 20.60
C ALA A 285 18.71 -2.86 20.95
N GLY A 286 19.03 -3.83 21.81
CA GLY A 286 20.38 -4.18 22.24
C GLY A 286 21.02 -5.36 21.50
N ASP A 287 20.33 -5.96 20.52
CA ASP A 287 20.86 -7.11 19.78
C ASP A 287 22.06 -6.69 18.90
N ASP A 288 22.95 -7.66 18.62
CA ASP A 288 24.07 -7.46 17.71
C ASP A 288 23.59 -7.15 16.30
N ARG A 289 24.01 -5.99 15.79
CA ARG A 289 23.55 -5.47 14.50
C ARG A 289 24.07 -6.26 13.31
N ASP A 290 25.28 -6.81 13.40
CA ASP A 290 25.90 -7.56 12.30
C ASP A 290 25.27 -8.94 12.20
N GLU A 291 25.03 -9.60 13.34
CA GLU A 291 24.32 -10.88 13.40
C GLU A 291 22.87 -10.72 12.88
N LEU A 292 22.18 -9.70 13.36
CA LEU A 292 20.79 -9.43 12.95
C LEU A 292 20.70 -9.05 11.47
N GLY A 293 21.62 -8.22 10.97
CA GLY A 293 21.69 -7.89 9.55
C GLY A 293 21.92 -9.12 8.66
N SER A 294 22.72 -10.06 9.14
CA SER A 294 22.96 -11.33 8.44
C SER A 294 21.70 -12.21 8.43
N ALA A 295 20.98 -12.29 9.55
CA ALA A 295 19.72 -13.02 9.67
C ALA A 295 18.63 -12.42 8.76
N LEU A 296 18.50 -11.10 8.70
CA LEU A 296 17.55 -10.41 7.85
C LEU A 296 17.82 -10.65 6.37
N ARG A 297 19.10 -10.61 5.95
CA ARG A 297 19.51 -10.94 4.58
C ARG A 297 19.19 -12.39 4.22
N ALA A 298 19.41 -13.32 5.14
CA ALA A 298 19.09 -14.75 4.95
C ALA A 298 17.59 -14.94 4.79
N GLN A 299 16.78 -14.30 5.62
CA GLN A 299 15.32 -14.38 5.56
C GLN A 299 14.75 -13.84 4.24
N VAL A 300 15.21 -12.67 3.77
CA VAL A 300 14.79 -12.13 2.47
C VAL A 300 15.18 -13.09 1.34
N THR A 301 16.38 -13.69 1.41
CA THR A 301 16.84 -14.67 0.44
C THR A 301 15.97 -15.93 0.43
N GLU A 302 15.53 -16.39 1.57
CA GLU A 302 14.64 -17.56 1.72
C GLU A 302 13.24 -17.30 1.17
N LEU A 303 12.65 -16.13 1.51
CA LEU A 303 11.25 -15.81 1.18
C LEU A 303 11.06 -15.33 -0.26
N ILE A 304 12.03 -14.62 -0.83
CA ILE A 304 11.90 -14.00 -2.18
C ILE A 304 12.93 -14.56 -3.14
N GLY A 305 14.16 -14.74 -2.68
CA GLY A 305 15.28 -15.22 -3.49
C GLY A 305 16.53 -14.34 -3.38
N PRO A 306 17.69 -14.84 -3.87
CA PRO A 306 18.98 -14.15 -3.73
C PRO A 306 19.03 -12.76 -4.39
N ILE A 307 18.22 -12.55 -5.43
CA ILE A 307 18.16 -11.28 -6.17
C ILE A 307 17.62 -10.13 -5.32
N ALA A 308 16.78 -10.44 -4.33
CA ALA A 308 16.14 -9.46 -3.44
C ALA A 308 16.92 -9.20 -2.14
N ARG A 309 18.06 -9.87 -1.96
CA ARG A 309 18.90 -9.73 -0.78
C ARG A 309 19.41 -8.31 -0.62
N PRO A 310 19.12 -7.61 0.53
CA PRO A 310 19.63 -6.27 0.77
C PRO A 310 21.18 -6.20 0.77
N ASP A 311 21.70 -5.25 0.02
CA ASP A 311 23.14 -4.94 0.02
C ASP A 311 23.49 -4.21 1.32
N ASP A 312 22.72 -3.19 1.67
CA ASP A 312 22.87 -2.41 2.88
C ASP A 312 21.65 -2.47 3.78
N ILE A 313 21.87 -2.53 5.09
CA ILE A 313 20.81 -2.46 6.12
C ILE A 313 21.22 -1.43 7.16
N HIS A 314 20.43 -0.36 7.26
CA HIS A 314 20.57 0.69 8.27
C HIS A 314 19.53 0.50 9.36
N PHE A 315 19.98 0.35 10.60
CA PHE A 315 19.08 0.29 11.76
C PHE A 315 18.85 1.72 12.27
N ILE A 316 17.60 2.13 12.29
CA ILE A 316 17.17 3.49 12.61
C ILE A 316 16.06 3.50 13.65
N ASP A 317 15.87 4.65 14.31
CA ASP A 317 14.84 4.81 15.35
C ASP A 317 13.46 5.18 14.79
N ALA A 318 13.41 5.91 13.67
CA ALA A 318 12.18 6.34 13.03
C ALA A 318 12.33 6.48 11.51
N LEU A 319 11.27 6.16 10.77
CA LEU A 319 11.15 6.41 9.33
C LEU A 319 10.54 7.80 9.08
N PRO A 320 11.03 8.55 8.07
CA PRO A 320 10.41 9.82 7.67
C PRO A 320 9.02 9.54 7.07
N LYS A 321 7.98 10.05 7.72
CA LYS A 321 6.58 9.86 7.32
C LYS A 321 5.88 11.20 7.11
N THR A 322 4.90 11.19 6.23
CA THR A 322 3.92 12.27 6.16
C THR A 322 2.97 12.19 7.36
N ARG A 323 2.24 13.26 7.64
CA ARG A 323 1.19 13.31 8.67
C ARG A 323 0.11 12.22 8.50
N SER A 324 -0.04 11.67 7.30
CA SER A 324 -0.91 10.53 7.02
C SER A 324 -0.27 9.15 7.23
N GLY A 325 0.98 9.10 7.74
CA GLY A 325 1.71 7.86 8.01
C GLY A 325 2.43 7.25 6.80
N LYS A 326 2.38 7.90 5.62
CA LYS A 326 3.06 7.40 4.41
C LYS A 326 4.56 7.64 4.50
N ILE A 327 5.37 6.59 4.29
CA ILE A 327 6.84 6.67 4.26
C ILE A 327 7.29 7.54 3.08
N MET A 328 8.19 8.49 3.36
CA MET A 328 8.76 9.39 2.36
C MET A 328 10.07 8.80 1.80
N ARG A 329 9.95 7.76 0.96
CA ARG A 329 11.10 7.03 0.39
C ARG A 329 12.08 7.93 -0.37
N ARG A 330 11.62 9.05 -0.94
CA ARG A 330 12.50 10.04 -1.57
C ARG A 330 13.54 10.62 -0.63
N ILE A 331 13.19 10.80 0.66
CA ILE A 331 14.11 11.28 1.69
C ILE A 331 15.12 10.17 2.04
N LEU A 332 14.64 8.94 2.25
CA LEU A 332 15.50 7.79 2.50
C LEU A 332 16.50 7.55 1.35
N ARG A 333 16.05 7.73 0.11
CA ARG A 333 16.90 7.60 -1.09
C ARG A 333 17.98 8.68 -1.12
N ALA A 334 17.66 9.94 -0.81
CA ALA A 334 18.64 11.01 -0.73
C ALA A 334 19.68 10.73 0.38
N ILE A 335 19.23 10.29 1.55
CA ILE A 335 20.12 9.89 2.66
C ILE A 335 21.04 8.75 2.23
N ALA A 336 20.49 7.65 1.67
CA ALA A 336 21.27 6.49 1.24
C ALA A 336 22.33 6.82 0.16
N ARG A 337 22.09 7.87 -0.63
CA ARG A 337 23.02 8.37 -1.66
C ARG A 337 23.99 9.42 -1.16
N GLY A 338 23.88 9.87 0.10
CA GLY A 338 24.64 11.00 0.62
C GLY A 338 24.31 12.34 -0.04
N GLU A 339 23.10 12.46 -0.62
CA GLU A 339 22.64 13.67 -1.31
C GLU A 339 21.99 14.66 -0.32
N GLU A 340 22.01 15.95 -0.66
CA GLU A 340 21.24 16.95 0.08
C GLU A 340 19.73 16.73 -0.14
N ILE A 341 18.94 16.89 0.95
CA ILE A 341 17.49 16.84 0.88
C ILE A 341 16.98 18.19 0.37
N THR A 342 16.75 18.28 -0.93
CA THR A 342 16.22 19.48 -1.61
C THR A 342 14.70 19.44 -1.81
N GLN A 343 14.07 18.32 -1.44
CA GLN A 343 12.66 18.09 -1.64
C GLN A 343 11.82 18.86 -0.60
N ASP A 344 10.56 19.14 -1.00
CA ASP A 344 9.57 19.72 -0.09
C ASP A 344 9.29 18.77 1.08
N ILE A 345 9.60 19.21 2.30
CA ILE A 345 9.40 18.49 3.56
C ILE A 345 8.20 18.99 4.35
N SER A 346 7.41 19.92 3.82
CA SER A 346 6.26 20.55 4.51
C SER A 346 5.18 19.55 4.97
N THR A 347 5.16 18.37 4.38
CA THR A 347 4.23 17.29 4.73
C THR A 347 4.76 16.30 5.76
N LEU A 348 6.01 16.45 6.22
CA LEU A 348 6.61 15.61 7.25
C LEU A 348 5.85 15.77 8.59
N GLU A 349 5.72 14.65 9.28
CA GLU A 349 5.14 14.61 10.62
C GLU A 349 6.12 15.19 11.66
N ASP A 350 7.41 14.85 11.54
CA ASP A 350 8.50 15.30 12.41
C ASP A 350 9.79 15.57 11.61
N GLU A 351 10.18 16.83 11.54
CA GLU A 351 11.41 17.27 10.86
C GLU A 351 12.68 16.90 11.63
N SER A 352 12.59 16.74 12.96
CA SER A 352 13.77 16.43 13.80
C SER A 352 14.34 15.03 13.56
N GLY A 353 13.56 14.13 12.99
CA GLY A 353 13.96 12.76 12.61
C GLY A 353 15.01 12.73 11.51
N ILE A 354 15.05 13.73 10.63
CA ILE A 354 15.99 13.78 9.49
C ILE A 354 17.44 13.92 9.95
N ASP A 355 17.69 14.79 10.93
CA ASP A 355 19.06 15.04 11.44
C ASP A 355 19.62 13.81 12.15
N LYS A 356 18.76 13.05 12.83
CA LYS A 356 19.13 11.78 13.45
C LYS A 356 19.47 10.70 12.42
N LEU A 357 18.72 10.65 11.31
CA LEU A 357 18.97 9.70 10.21
C LEU A 357 20.31 9.97 9.52
N ARG A 358 20.71 11.25 9.39
CA ARG A 358 22.02 11.64 8.83
C ARG A 358 23.18 11.28 9.74
N SER A 359 22.99 11.36 11.06
CA SER A 359 24.04 11.05 12.04
C SER A 359 24.23 9.56 12.30
N SER A 360 23.36 8.70 11.75
CA SER A 360 23.40 7.24 11.91
C SER A 360 24.12 6.53 10.74
N GLN A 361 24.70 7.30 9.80
CA GLN A 361 25.61 6.84 8.76
C GLN A 361 27.06 6.95 9.23
#